data_31b6427de05b9c65a2a2e514828214cc
#
_entry.id   31b6427de05b9c65a2a2e514828214cc
#
_cell.length_a   1.000
_cell.length_b   1.000
_cell.length_c   1.000
_cell.angle_alpha   90.00
_cell.angle_beta   90.00
_cell.angle_gamma   90.00
#
_symmetry.space_group_name_H-M   'P 1'
#
loop_
_entity.id
_entity.type
_entity.pdbx_description
1 polymer ?
#
loop_
_entity_poly.entity_id
_entity_poly.type
_entity_poly.pdbx_seq_one_letter_code
_entity_poly.pdbx_strand_id
1 'polypeptide(L)'
;MEDRLTDELEKLIHSGPELAQLHQRLGPVFEQVQLVDAVAEPENQTAGDDCGNERCENLCGNGRRTLAHLIEHGYIQAGQGRRIRVIYQPTEQNEFMIGGIESFREAAARNHFQAVTRVVHFAEDVVDQKTAEKTGLPLGSNIYDVRRIRYLEGKALILDINLFLREAVPDLTPEIAAHSIYDYIENDLGMTIVTSRRRMTVERAGALDMRWLEMGDYNCLAVVSGRTYNAEGIQFEYTQSRHHPEYFCFEDTAVRRNVR
;
A
#
# COMPACT_ATOMS: atom_id res chain seq x y z
N MET A 1 -12.16 27.44 -16.71
CA MET A 1 -12.42 26.58 -15.53
C MET A 1 -11.14 26.31 -14.77
N GLU A 2 -10.02 26.14 -15.46
CA GLU A 2 -8.68 25.98 -14.88
C GLU A 2 -8.20 27.20 -14.08
N ASP A 3 -8.43 28.41 -14.57
CA ASP A 3 -7.96 29.65 -13.92
C ASP A 3 -8.58 29.88 -12.54
N ARG A 4 -9.84 29.45 -12.30
CA ARG A 4 -10.48 29.59 -11.00
C ARG A 4 -9.98 28.59 -9.93
N LEU A 5 -9.57 27.39 -10.35
CA LEU A 5 -8.95 26.42 -9.46
C LEU A 5 -7.55 26.85 -9.02
N THR A 6 -6.84 27.56 -9.90
CA THR A 6 -5.54 28.14 -9.61
C THR A 6 -5.66 29.28 -8.59
N ASP A 7 -6.65 30.18 -8.77
CA ASP A 7 -6.95 31.28 -7.84
C ASP A 7 -7.35 30.82 -6.44
N GLU A 8 -8.12 29.71 -6.35
CA GLU A 8 -8.51 29.12 -5.06
C GLU A 8 -7.34 28.39 -4.38
N LEU A 9 -6.44 27.77 -5.15
CA LEU A 9 -5.20 27.18 -4.64
C LEU A 9 -4.23 28.25 -4.12
N GLU A 10 -4.05 29.36 -4.86
CA GLU A 10 -3.22 30.47 -4.41
C GLU A 10 -3.77 31.10 -3.12
N LYS A 11 -5.07 31.23 -2.98
CA LYS A 11 -5.70 31.68 -1.75
C LYS A 11 -5.52 30.68 -0.59
N LEU A 12 -5.56 29.37 -0.85
CA LEU A 12 -5.31 28.33 0.15
C LEU A 12 -3.84 28.31 0.60
N ILE A 13 -2.91 28.48 -0.35
CA ILE A 13 -1.46 28.52 -0.07
C ILE A 13 -1.08 29.78 0.72
N HIS A 14 -1.78 30.90 0.51
CA HIS A 14 -1.51 32.17 1.19
C HIS A 14 -2.39 32.44 2.42
N SER A 15 -3.42 31.64 2.69
CA SER A 15 -4.24 31.73 3.90
C SER A 15 -3.74 30.78 5.01
N GLY A 16 -2.76 31.23 5.77
CA GLY A 16 -2.09 30.46 6.81
C GLY A 16 -2.99 29.62 7.76
N PRO A 17 -4.18 30.09 8.21
CA PRO A 17 -5.02 29.29 9.11
C PRO A 17 -5.71 28.11 8.44
N GLU A 18 -6.03 28.17 7.16
CA GLU A 18 -6.66 27.05 6.44
C GLU A 18 -5.65 25.97 6.07
N LEU A 19 -4.41 26.35 5.75
CA LEU A 19 -3.31 25.39 5.53
C LEU A 19 -2.94 24.64 6.81
N ALA A 20 -2.91 25.32 7.95
CA ALA A 20 -2.67 24.71 9.25
C ALA A 20 -3.78 23.70 9.61
N GLN A 21 -5.05 24.01 9.32
CA GLN A 21 -6.14 23.07 9.50
C GLN A 21 -6.09 21.89 8.54
N LEU A 22 -5.69 22.12 7.28
CA LEU A 22 -5.47 21.07 6.29
C LEU A 22 -4.32 20.16 6.74
N HIS A 23 -3.21 20.74 7.17
CA HIS A 23 -2.05 20.02 7.69
C HIS A 23 -2.38 19.21 8.95
N GLN A 24 -3.15 19.77 9.87
CA GLN A 24 -3.58 19.08 11.08
C GLN A 24 -4.51 17.89 10.78
N ARG A 25 -5.37 17.99 9.76
CA ARG A 25 -6.33 16.94 9.35
C ARG A 25 -5.72 15.89 8.42
N LEU A 26 -4.75 16.28 7.61
CA LEU A 26 -4.07 15.41 6.62
C LEU A 26 -2.63 15.07 7.03
N GLY A 27 -2.18 15.47 8.22
CA GLY A 27 -0.80 15.23 8.69
C GLY A 27 -0.30 13.81 8.43
N PRO A 28 -1.04 12.76 8.81
CA PRO A 28 -0.65 11.37 8.53
C PRO A 28 -0.57 11.04 7.03
N VAL A 29 -1.36 11.72 6.19
CA VAL A 29 -1.37 11.53 4.73
C VAL A 29 -0.20 12.26 4.07
N PHE A 30 0.17 13.44 4.58
CA PHE A 30 1.33 14.19 4.09
C PHE A 30 2.64 13.47 4.38
N GLU A 31 2.76 12.78 5.49
CA GLU A 31 3.93 11.95 5.80
C GLU A 31 4.06 10.75 4.85
N GLN A 32 2.95 10.14 4.44
CA GLN A 32 2.95 9.00 3.52
C GLN A 32 3.22 9.39 2.06
N VAL A 33 2.91 10.62 1.64
CA VAL A 33 2.97 11.06 0.24
C VAL A 33 4.27 11.78 -0.09
N GLN A 34 5.23 11.93 0.83
CA GLN A 34 6.47 12.73 0.64
C GLN A 34 6.21 14.15 0.09
N LEU A 35 5.07 14.73 0.42
CA LEU A 35 4.68 16.08 0.02
C LEU A 35 5.39 17.16 0.84
N VAL A 36 6.19 16.77 1.82
CA VAL A 36 6.88 17.68 2.75
C VAL A 36 7.86 18.61 2.01
N ASP A 37 8.45 18.15 0.90
CA ASP A 37 9.41 18.98 0.13
C ASP A 37 8.73 20.00 -0.80
N ALA A 38 7.43 19.93 -1.03
CA ALA A 38 6.71 20.85 -1.90
C ALA A 38 6.07 22.05 -1.14
N VAL A 39 5.99 21.96 0.19
CA VAL A 39 5.47 23.01 1.08
C VAL A 39 6.54 23.40 2.10
N ALA A 40 7.80 23.43 1.68
CA ALA A 40 8.90 23.95 2.48
C ALA A 40 8.61 25.40 2.88
N GLU A 41 8.80 25.67 4.17
CA GLU A 41 8.53 26.93 4.88
C GLU A 41 8.90 28.17 4.06
N PRO A 42 8.10 29.24 4.14
CA PRO A 42 8.55 30.53 3.66
C PRO A 42 9.67 30.99 4.62
N GLU A 43 10.91 30.77 4.25
CA GLU A 43 12.00 31.51 4.85
C GLU A 43 11.65 33.00 4.75
N ASN A 44 11.64 33.64 5.90
CA ASN A 44 11.42 35.05 6.15
C ASN A 44 12.39 35.86 5.28
N GLN A 45 12.05 36.14 4.02
CA GLN A 45 12.74 37.05 3.14
C GLN A 45 11.84 38.22 2.81
N THR A 46 12.28 39.35 3.33
CA THR A 46 11.80 40.70 3.07
C THR A 46 11.49 40.94 1.60
N ALA A 47 10.31 41.53 1.40
CA ALA A 47 9.79 41.98 0.12
C ALA A 47 10.88 42.75 -0.72
N GLY A 48 11.23 42.13 -1.84
CA GLY A 48 11.93 42.75 -2.95
C GLY A 48 11.26 42.27 -4.23
N ASP A 49 10.63 43.18 -4.93
CA ASP A 49 9.97 42.99 -6.21
C ASP A 49 10.96 42.45 -7.24
N ASP A 50 10.90 41.18 -7.55
CA ASP A 50 11.12 40.59 -8.87
C ASP A 50 10.98 39.04 -8.76
N CYS A 51 9.78 38.56 -8.80
CA CYS A 51 9.48 37.11 -8.85
C CYS A 51 9.60 36.67 -10.31
N GLY A 52 10.77 36.20 -10.70
CA GLY A 52 11.00 35.68 -12.05
C GLY A 52 9.97 34.55 -12.37
N ASN A 53 9.35 34.68 -13.54
CA ASN A 53 8.20 33.91 -14.03
C ASN A 53 8.32 32.38 -13.90
N GLU A 54 9.54 31.83 -14.00
CA GLU A 54 9.80 30.38 -13.96
C GLU A 54 9.55 29.73 -12.57
N ARG A 55 9.77 30.46 -11.48
CA ARG A 55 9.60 29.92 -10.12
C ARG A 55 8.14 29.84 -9.73
N CYS A 56 7.32 30.80 -10.17
CA CYS A 56 5.87 30.79 -9.97
C CYS A 56 5.19 29.70 -10.81
N GLU A 57 5.63 29.47 -12.06
CA GLU A 57 5.08 28.41 -12.93
C GLU A 57 5.37 27.01 -12.37
N ASN A 58 6.54 26.79 -11.80
CA ASN A 58 6.90 25.51 -11.16
C ASN A 58 6.09 25.25 -9.88
N LEU A 59 5.88 26.26 -9.05
CA LEU A 59 5.05 26.13 -7.83
C LEU A 59 3.57 25.87 -8.16
N CYS A 60 3.01 26.59 -9.14
CA CYS A 60 1.65 26.35 -9.65
C CYS A 60 1.51 24.95 -10.29
N GLY A 61 2.51 24.50 -11.04
CA GLY A 61 2.53 23.17 -11.67
C GLY A 61 2.53 22.04 -10.63
N ASN A 62 3.32 22.18 -9.58
CA ASN A 62 3.40 21.20 -8.50
C ASN A 62 2.11 21.20 -7.65
N GLY A 63 1.57 22.35 -7.31
CA GLY A 63 0.29 22.45 -6.58
C GLY A 63 -0.88 21.81 -7.32
N ARG A 64 -0.95 21.96 -8.65
CA ARG A 64 -1.99 21.30 -9.48
C ARG A 64 -1.84 19.78 -9.49
N ARG A 65 -0.61 19.26 -9.58
CA ARG A 65 -0.34 17.81 -9.54
C ARG A 65 -0.71 17.22 -8.19
N THR A 66 -0.33 17.88 -7.11
CA THR A 66 -0.67 17.50 -5.74
C THR A 66 -2.19 17.47 -5.53
N LEU A 67 -2.89 18.52 -5.98
CA LEU A 67 -4.34 18.56 -5.87
C LEU A 67 -5.02 17.45 -6.68
N ALA A 68 -4.56 17.21 -7.90
CA ALA A 68 -5.07 16.14 -8.74
C ALA A 68 -4.87 14.78 -8.06
N HIS A 69 -3.70 14.55 -7.47
CA HIS A 69 -3.38 13.34 -6.71
C HIS A 69 -4.31 13.16 -5.51
N LEU A 70 -4.51 14.21 -4.69
CA LEU A 70 -5.40 14.16 -3.53
C LEU A 70 -6.86 13.91 -3.91
N ILE A 71 -7.32 14.44 -5.07
CA ILE A 71 -8.66 14.19 -5.59
C ILE A 71 -8.78 12.74 -6.12
N GLU A 72 -7.78 12.28 -6.87
CA GLU A 72 -7.77 10.94 -7.44
C GLU A 72 -7.79 9.85 -6.38
N HIS A 73 -7.13 10.11 -5.24
CA HIS A 73 -7.08 9.19 -4.10
C HIS A 73 -8.21 9.43 -3.07
N GLY A 74 -9.14 10.36 -3.35
CA GLY A 74 -10.32 10.58 -2.51
C GLY A 74 -10.04 11.26 -1.17
N TYR A 75 -8.91 11.91 -1.00
CA TYR A 75 -8.60 12.68 0.20
C TYR A 75 -9.39 13.99 0.27
N ILE A 76 -9.60 14.60 -0.90
CA ILE A 76 -10.34 15.85 -1.03
C ILE A 76 -11.34 15.77 -2.18
N GLN A 77 -12.39 16.58 -2.11
CA GLN A 77 -13.36 16.76 -3.18
C GLN A 77 -13.39 18.22 -3.62
N ALA A 78 -13.23 18.45 -4.93
CA ALA A 78 -13.39 19.75 -5.55
C ALA A 78 -14.77 19.84 -6.23
N GLY A 79 -15.57 20.84 -5.87
CA GLY A 79 -16.87 21.13 -6.50
C GLY A 79 -16.72 22.14 -7.63
N GLN A 80 -17.65 22.13 -8.63
CA GLN A 80 -17.66 23.14 -9.70
C GLN A 80 -17.81 24.54 -9.14
N GLY A 81 -16.73 25.35 -9.23
CA GLY A 81 -16.71 26.75 -8.79
C GLY A 81 -16.83 26.97 -7.28
N ARG A 82 -16.51 25.98 -6.45
CA ARG A 82 -16.67 26.04 -4.99
C ARG A 82 -15.53 25.35 -4.26
N ARG A 83 -15.42 25.68 -2.99
CA ARG A 83 -14.41 25.27 -2.01
C ARG A 83 -13.99 23.81 -2.12
N ILE A 84 -12.70 23.55 -1.98
CA ILE A 84 -12.15 22.24 -1.74
C ILE A 84 -12.59 21.77 -0.36
N ARG A 85 -13.11 20.53 -0.30
CA ARG A 85 -13.53 19.93 0.96
C ARG A 85 -12.67 18.71 1.23
N VAL A 86 -12.07 18.62 2.41
CA VAL A 86 -11.44 17.40 2.90
C VAL A 86 -12.53 16.38 3.21
N ILE A 87 -12.49 15.24 2.53
CA ILE A 87 -13.40 14.11 2.73
C ILE A 87 -12.70 12.91 3.38
N TYR A 88 -11.37 12.98 3.53
CA TYR A 88 -10.60 11.98 4.25
C TYR A 88 -11.07 11.87 5.70
N GLN A 89 -11.31 10.64 6.12
CA GLN A 89 -11.52 10.28 7.52
C GLN A 89 -10.40 9.33 7.91
N PRO A 90 -9.66 9.60 9.00
CA PRO A 90 -8.69 8.64 9.51
C PRO A 90 -9.42 7.34 9.84
N THR A 91 -8.92 6.23 9.33
CA THR A 91 -9.45 4.91 9.67
C THR A 91 -9.22 4.63 11.15
N GLU A 92 -10.19 4.00 11.81
CA GLU A 92 -10.01 3.57 13.20
C GLU A 92 -8.83 2.60 13.30
N GLN A 93 -8.00 2.75 14.33
CA GLN A 93 -6.67 2.15 14.49
C GLN A 93 -6.63 0.59 14.54
N ASN A 94 -7.76 -0.08 14.39
CA ASN A 94 -7.88 -1.53 14.56
C ASN A 94 -8.06 -2.33 13.25
N GLU A 95 -7.92 -1.69 12.09
CA GLU A 95 -8.20 -2.33 10.81
C GLU A 95 -6.92 -2.62 10.03
N PHE A 96 -6.75 -3.88 9.63
CA PHE A 96 -5.69 -4.32 8.74
C PHE A 96 -6.05 -3.86 7.32
N MET A 97 -5.75 -2.59 7.01
CA MET A 97 -6.03 -2.00 5.70
C MET A 97 -5.12 -2.59 4.63
N ILE A 98 -5.72 -3.08 3.56
CA ILE A 98 -4.99 -3.45 2.35
C ILE A 98 -5.02 -2.25 1.41
N GLY A 99 -4.12 -1.30 1.65
CA GLY A 99 -3.94 -0.10 0.82
C GLY A 99 -2.89 -0.31 -0.27
N GLY A 100 -1.67 0.13 -0.05
CA GLY A 100 -0.52 -0.01 -0.94
C GLY A 100 0.07 -1.43 -1.01
N ILE A 101 1.24 -1.57 -1.63
CA ILE A 101 2.09 -2.75 -1.51
C ILE A 101 2.86 -2.56 -0.21
N GLU A 102 2.42 -3.23 0.83
CA GLU A 102 2.93 -3.08 2.18
C GLU A 102 3.26 -4.47 2.74
N SER A 103 4.39 -4.60 3.41
CA SER A 103 4.72 -5.83 4.12
C SER A 103 3.86 -5.96 5.38
N PHE A 104 3.68 -7.20 5.87
CA PHE A 104 2.98 -7.45 7.13
C PHE A 104 3.59 -6.67 8.31
N ARG A 105 4.92 -6.52 8.31
CA ARG A 105 5.64 -5.79 9.36
C ARG A 105 5.32 -4.29 9.33
N GLU A 106 5.29 -3.68 8.15
CA GLU A 106 4.91 -2.28 7.98
C GLU A 106 3.47 -2.04 8.39
N ALA A 107 2.55 -2.91 7.95
CA ALA A 107 1.15 -2.85 8.34
C ALA A 107 0.95 -2.99 9.86
N ALA A 108 1.65 -3.91 10.50
CA ALA A 108 1.59 -4.09 11.94
C ALA A 108 2.20 -2.90 12.70
N ALA A 109 3.33 -2.36 12.23
CA ALA A 109 3.96 -1.19 12.83
C ALA A 109 3.06 0.05 12.74
N ARG A 110 2.44 0.29 11.59
CA ARG A 110 1.48 1.38 11.39
C ARG A 110 0.28 1.30 12.33
N ASN A 111 -0.19 0.09 12.58
CA ASN A 111 -1.34 -0.16 13.47
C ASN A 111 -0.94 -0.39 14.94
N HIS A 112 0.34 -0.27 15.29
CA HIS A 112 0.88 -0.50 16.65
C HIS A 112 0.58 -1.89 17.22
N PHE A 113 0.42 -2.92 16.38
CA PHE A 113 0.21 -4.29 16.81
C PHE A 113 1.53 -5.01 17.11
N GLN A 114 1.50 -5.86 18.14
CA GLN A 114 2.55 -6.84 18.35
C GLN A 114 2.40 -7.97 17.34
N ALA A 115 3.29 -8.00 16.36
CA ALA A 115 3.25 -8.95 15.27
C ALA A 115 4.43 -9.91 15.32
N VAL A 116 4.13 -11.21 15.19
CA VAL A 116 5.15 -12.27 15.13
C VAL A 116 4.91 -13.12 13.89
N THR A 117 5.98 -13.46 13.18
CA THR A 117 5.95 -14.34 12.01
C THR A 117 6.62 -15.67 12.35
N ARG A 118 5.95 -16.77 12.03
CA ARG A 118 6.52 -18.12 12.13
C ARG A 118 6.48 -18.80 10.76
N VAL A 119 7.65 -19.20 10.26
CA VAL A 119 7.77 -20.05 9.06
C VAL A 119 7.36 -21.47 9.44
N VAL A 120 6.37 -22.01 8.76
CA VAL A 120 5.85 -23.37 9.00
C VAL A 120 6.12 -24.32 7.84
N HIS A 121 6.54 -23.77 6.71
CA HIS A 121 6.98 -24.52 5.54
C HIS A 121 7.96 -23.66 4.73
N PHE A 122 9.01 -24.28 4.26
CA PHE A 122 9.97 -23.69 3.32
C PHE A 122 10.51 -24.84 2.45
N ALA A 123 10.30 -24.75 1.15
CA ALA A 123 10.78 -25.75 0.20
C ALA A 123 11.18 -25.09 -1.12
N GLU A 124 12.14 -25.71 -1.79
CA GLU A 124 12.43 -25.45 -3.19
C GLU A 124 11.54 -26.36 -4.04
N ASP A 125 10.93 -25.81 -5.08
CA ASP A 125 10.02 -26.54 -5.96
C ASP A 125 10.12 -26.03 -7.41
N VAL A 126 9.44 -26.70 -8.32
CA VAL A 126 9.36 -26.34 -9.73
C VAL A 126 7.90 -26.10 -10.10
N VAL A 127 7.64 -25.04 -10.83
CA VAL A 127 6.29 -24.68 -11.28
C VAL A 127 5.76 -25.73 -12.25
N ASP A 128 4.77 -26.52 -11.81
CA ASP A 128 4.03 -27.46 -12.64
C ASP A 128 2.91 -26.75 -13.42
N GLN A 129 2.22 -27.46 -14.30
CA GLN A 129 1.15 -26.92 -15.13
C GLN A 129 0.01 -26.29 -14.29
N LYS A 130 -0.40 -26.96 -13.21
CA LYS A 130 -1.48 -26.49 -12.31
C LYS A 130 -1.08 -25.23 -11.57
N THR A 131 0.15 -25.17 -11.09
CA THR A 131 0.72 -24.01 -10.42
C THR A 131 0.84 -22.84 -11.38
N ALA A 132 1.34 -23.05 -12.62
CA ALA A 132 1.43 -22.02 -13.64
C ALA A 132 0.06 -21.40 -13.95
N GLU A 133 -0.97 -22.21 -14.16
CA GLU A 133 -2.33 -21.75 -14.44
C GLU A 133 -2.92 -20.91 -13.28
N LYS A 134 -2.71 -21.37 -12.05
CA LYS A 134 -3.19 -20.69 -10.84
C LYS A 134 -2.47 -19.35 -10.59
N THR A 135 -1.13 -19.38 -10.69
CA THR A 135 -0.28 -18.32 -10.17
C THR A 135 0.18 -17.32 -11.24
N GLY A 136 0.29 -17.78 -12.49
CA GLY A 136 0.87 -17.03 -13.61
C GLY A 136 2.40 -17.07 -13.64
N LEU A 137 3.05 -17.79 -12.72
CA LEU A 137 4.48 -18.01 -12.77
C LEU A 137 4.83 -18.92 -13.97
N PRO A 138 5.99 -18.75 -14.61
CA PRO A 138 6.36 -19.52 -15.80
C PRO A 138 6.48 -21.02 -15.49
N LEU A 139 5.92 -21.86 -16.35
CA LEU A 139 6.04 -23.32 -16.26
C LEU A 139 7.52 -23.75 -16.28
N GLY A 140 7.91 -24.64 -15.38
CA GLY A 140 9.26 -25.16 -15.27
C GLY A 140 10.25 -24.25 -14.54
N SER A 141 9.84 -23.06 -14.08
CA SER A 141 10.71 -22.19 -13.28
C SER A 141 10.90 -22.73 -11.86
N ASN A 142 12.08 -22.47 -11.29
CA ASN A 142 12.38 -22.81 -9.90
C ASN A 142 11.79 -21.75 -8.97
N ILE A 143 11.17 -22.20 -7.89
CA ILE A 143 10.53 -21.36 -6.90
C ILE A 143 10.90 -21.76 -5.47
N TYR A 144 10.69 -20.82 -4.54
CA TYR A 144 10.55 -21.11 -3.11
C TYR A 144 9.07 -21.15 -2.75
N ASP A 145 8.56 -22.26 -2.17
CA ASP A 145 7.25 -22.34 -1.50
C ASP A 145 7.46 -22.02 -0.02
N VAL A 146 6.99 -20.86 0.39
CA VAL A 146 7.12 -20.35 1.76
C VAL A 146 5.75 -20.21 2.39
N ARG A 147 5.51 -20.87 3.55
CA ARG A 147 4.26 -20.70 4.30
C ARG A 147 4.56 -20.19 5.68
N ARG A 148 3.85 -19.12 6.05
CA ARG A 148 4.06 -18.39 7.29
C ARG A 148 2.74 -18.17 8.02
N ILE A 149 2.79 -18.33 9.34
CA ILE A 149 1.70 -17.92 10.21
C ILE A 149 2.04 -16.55 10.78
N ARG A 150 1.08 -15.64 10.67
CA ARG A 150 1.18 -14.31 11.26
C ARG A 150 0.34 -14.26 12.52
N TYR A 151 1.01 -13.94 13.59
CA TYR A 151 0.40 -13.73 14.89
C TYR A 151 0.22 -12.23 15.11
N LEU A 152 -0.96 -11.83 15.52
CA LEU A 152 -1.28 -10.49 16.00
C LEU A 152 -1.79 -10.63 17.43
N GLU A 153 -1.20 -9.87 18.36
CA GLU A 153 -1.55 -9.94 19.78
C GLU A 153 -1.58 -11.38 20.31
N GLY A 154 -0.64 -12.22 19.85
CA GLY A 154 -0.51 -13.61 20.24
C GLY A 154 -1.45 -14.59 19.58
N LYS A 155 -2.41 -14.14 18.75
CA LYS A 155 -3.37 -15.00 18.03
C LYS A 155 -2.89 -15.29 16.61
N ALA A 156 -3.02 -16.56 16.18
CA ALA A 156 -2.69 -16.98 14.80
C ALA A 156 -3.84 -16.61 13.87
N LEU A 157 -3.71 -15.48 13.15
CA LEU A 157 -4.82 -14.87 12.40
C LEU A 157 -4.64 -14.89 10.88
N ILE A 158 -3.41 -15.05 10.38
CA ILE A 158 -3.16 -15.04 8.94
C ILE A 158 -2.24 -16.21 8.57
N LEU A 159 -2.63 -16.96 7.55
CA LEU A 159 -1.79 -17.93 6.86
C LEU A 159 -1.37 -17.37 5.51
N ASP A 160 -0.10 -17.03 5.38
CA ASP A 160 0.51 -16.63 4.11
C ASP A 160 1.11 -17.83 3.38
N ILE A 161 0.82 -17.94 2.09
CA ILE A 161 1.40 -18.87 1.15
C ILE A 161 2.04 -18.03 0.04
N ASN A 162 3.35 -18.03 -0.03
CA ASN A 162 4.12 -17.26 -1.01
C ASN A 162 4.94 -18.18 -1.90
N LEU A 163 4.90 -17.95 -3.19
CA LEU A 163 5.76 -18.58 -4.17
C LEU A 163 6.68 -17.51 -4.78
N PHE A 164 7.97 -17.58 -4.51
CA PHE A 164 8.96 -16.63 -5.04
C PHE A 164 9.76 -17.27 -6.17
N LEU A 165 9.88 -16.55 -7.29
CA LEU A 165 10.74 -16.96 -8.40
C LEU A 165 12.21 -16.89 -7.97
N ARG A 166 12.93 -18.02 -7.97
CA ARG A 166 14.32 -18.09 -7.46
C ARG A 166 15.30 -17.22 -8.24
N GLU A 167 15.09 -17.07 -9.54
CA GLU A 167 15.94 -16.20 -10.37
C GLU A 167 15.85 -14.74 -9.97
N ALA A 168 14.67 -14.29 -9.48
CA ALA A 168 14.45 -12.91 -9.05
C ALA A 168 14.77 -12.70 -7.56
N VAL A 169 14.56 -13.73 -6.73
CA VAL A 169 14.80 -13.68 -5.28
C VAL A 169 15.76 -14.79 -4.91
N PRO A 170 17.06 -14.69 -5.29
CA PRO A 170 18.07 -15.69 -4.97
C PRO A 170 18.31 -15.78 -3.45
N ASP A 171 18.91 -16.88 -3.01
CA ASP A 171 19.43 -17.08 -1.64
C ASP A 171 18.43 -16.81 -0.50
N LEU A 172 17.12 -16.89 -0.76
CA LEU A 172 16.09 -16.80 0.26
C LEU A 172 16.21 -17.99 1.21
N THR A 173 16.22 -17.73 2.52
CA THR A 173 16.32 -18.76 3.56
C THR A 173 15.13 -18.71 4.52
N PRO A 174 14.89 -19.76 5.32
CA PRO A 174 13.86 -19.73 6.37
C PRO A 174 14.06 -18.59 7.38
N GLU A 175 15.31 -18.23 7.68
CA GLU A 175 15.65 -17.15 8.62
C GLU A 175 15.24 -15.79 8.03
N ILE A 176 15.55 -15.53 6.76
CA ILE A 176 15.10 -14.32 6.05
C ILE A 176 13.56 -14.29 6.00
N ALA A 177 12.94 -15.44 5.67
CA ALA A 177 11.49 -15.56 5.59
C ALA A 177 10.77 -15.37 6.94
N ALA A 178 11.44 -15.61 8.07
CA ALA A 178 10.91 -15.32 9.40
C ALA A 178 10.84 -13.82 9.71
N HIS A 179 11.56 -13.01 8.94
CA HIS A 179 11.54 -11.55 9.01
C HIS A 179 10.74 -10.95 7.85
N SER A 180 11.17 -9.82 7.28
CA SER A 180 10.54 -9.21 6.11
C SER A 180 11.25 -9.64 4.84
N ILE A 181 10.57 -10.43 4.00
CA ILE A 181 11.10 -10.81 2.69
C ILE A 181 11.19 -9.58 1.77
N TYR A 182 10.28 -8.62 1.91
CA TYR A 182 10.33 -7.39 1.10
C TYR A 182 11.52 -6.52 1.49
N ASP A 183 11.86 -6.40 2.79
CA ASP A 183 13.10 -5.72 3.21
C ASP A 183 14.34 -6.37 2.57
N TYR A 184 14.40 -7.71 2.54
CA TYR A 184 15.47 -8.44 1.87
C TYR A 184 15.52 -8.13 0.36
N ILE A 185 14.36 -8.14 -0.31
CA ILE A 185 14.25 -7.87 -1.75
C ILE A 185 14.71 -6.44 -2.07
N GLU A 186 14.28 -5.46 -1.31
CA GLU A 186 14.55 -4.04 -1.59
C GLU A 186 15.93 -3.60 -1.09
N ASN A 187 16.33 -4.00 0.12
CA ASN A 187 17.56 -3.51 0.76
C ASN A 187 18.78 -4.38 0.46
N ASP A 188 18.64 -5.71 0.43
CA ASP A 188 19.79 -6.61 0.20
C ASP A 188 19.98 -6.93 -1.30
N LEU A 189 18.86 -7.18 -2.04
CA LEU A 189 18.93 -7.47 -3.46
C LEU A 189 18.86 -6.21 -4.35
N GLY A 190 18.45 -5.06 -3.80
CA GLY A 190 18.29 -3.81 -4.53
C GLY A 190 17.20 -3.85 -5.61
N MET A 191 16.24 -4.80 -5.52
CA MET A 191 15.16 -4.94 -6.48
C MET A 191 13.97 -4.05 -6.10
N THR A 192 13.50 -3.22 -7.02
CA THR A 192 12.34 -2.35 -6.80
C THR A 192 11.03 -3.10 -7.02
N ILE A 193 10.17 -3.11 -6.00
CA ILE A 193 8.80 -3.65 -6.06
C ILE A 193 7.88 -2.54 -6.60
N VAL A 194 7.17 -2.77 -7.73
CA VAL A 194 6.41 -1.70 -8.40
C VAL A 194 4.92 -1.95 -8.39
N THR A 195 4.45 -3.14 -8.75
CA THR A 195 3.02 -3.40 -8.96
C THR A 195 2.60 -4.72 -8.36
N SER A 196 1.46 -4.74 -7.67
CA SER A 196 0.81 -5.96 -7.23
C SER A 196 -0.64 -6.00 -7.71
N ARG A 197 -0.97 -7.00 -8.52
CA ARG A 197 -2.35 -7.26 -8.93
C ARG A 197 -3.01 -8.19 -7.92
N ARG A 198 -3.99 -7.68 -7.19
CA ARG A 198 -4.66 -8.42 -6.12
C ARG A 198 -6.08 -8.84 -6.48
N ARG A 199 -6.49 -9.98 -5.93
CA ARG A 199 -7.87 -10.48 -5.96
C ARG A 199 -8.27 -10.85 -4.54
N MET A 200 -9.40 -10.34 -4.09
CA MET A 200 -10.01 -10.67 -2.81
C MET A 200 -11.19 -11.60 -3.03
N THR A 201 -11.26 -12.66 -2.25
CA THR A 201 -12.34 -13.66 -2.29
C THR A 201 -12.67 -14.10 -0.87
N VAL A 202 -13.84 -14.70 -0.70
CA VAL A 202 -14.18 -15.46 0.50
C VAL A 202 -14.14 -16.92 0.12
N GLU A 203 -13.36 -17.70 0.87
CA GLU A 203 -13.19 -19.13 0.64
C GLU A 203 -13.57 -19.93 1.88
N ARG A 204 -14.04 -21.16 1.68
CA ARG A 204 -14.25 -22.08 2.80
C ARG A 204 -12.89 -22.44 3.41
N ALA A 205 -12.84 -22.50 4.75
CA ALA A 205 -11.65 -22.93 5.47
C ALA A 205 -11.30 -24.38 5.12
N GLY A 206 -10.05 -24.60 4.72
CA GLY A 206 -9.51 -25.91 4.43
C GLY A 206 -8.75 -26.52 5.62
N ALA A 207 -8.22 -27.74 5.43
CA ALA A 207 -7.50 -28.45 6.48
C ALA A 207 -6.25 -27.68 6.98
N LEU A 208 -5.56 -26.94 6.11
CA LEU A 208 -4.42 -26.13 6.51
C LEU A 208 -4.84 -24.96 7.38
N ASP A 209 -5.93 -24.28 7.04
CA ASP A 209 -6.44 -23.14 7.80
C ASP A 209 -6.86 -23.60 9.22
N MET A 210 -7.63 -24.68 9.30
CA MET A 210 -8.06 -25.27 10.57
C MET A 210 -6.89 -25.81 11.42
N ARG A 211 -5.79 -26.17 10.82
CA ARG A 211 -4.58 -26.64 11.52
C ARG A 211 -3.80 -25.50 12.14
N TRP A 212 -3.72 -24.34 11.46
CA TRP A 212 -2.75 -23.30 11.76
C TRP A 212 -3.38 -22.03 12.32
N LEU A 213 -4.66 -21.77 12.03
CA LEU A 213 -5.35 -20.57 12.47
C LEU A 213 -6.34 -20.86 13.60
N GLU A 214 -6.52 -19.88 14.47
CA GLU A 214 -7.50 -19.95 15.56
C GLU A 214 -8.88 -19.59 15.06
N MET A 215 -9.49 -20.47 14.24
CA MET A 215 -10.71 -20.18 13.49
C MET A 215 -11.98 -20.02 14.35
N GLY A 216 -11.98 -20.51 15.61
CA GLY A 216 -13.20 -20.51 16.42
C GLY A 216 -14.38 -21.16 15.70
N ASP A 217 -15.52 -20.48 15.64
CA ASP A 217 -16.73 -20.93 14.96
C ASP A 217 -16.78 -20.57 13.46
N TYR A 218 -15.75 -19.92 12.93
CA TYR A 218 -15.69 -19.51 11.53
C TYR A 218 -15.32 -20.68 10.61
N ASN A 219 -16.05 -20.83 9.51
CA ASN A 219 -15.83 -21.86 8.49
C ASN A 219 -15.38 -21.30 7.14
N CYS A 220 -15.09 -20.01 7.07
CA CYS A 220 -14.63 -19.31 5.88
C CYS A 220 -13.53 -18.31 6.24
N LEU A 221 -12.79 -17.86 5.24
CA LEU A 221 -11.70 -16.88 5.35
C LEU A 221 -11.84 -15.81 4.27
N ALA A 222 -11.37 -14.61 4.58
CA ALA A 222 -11.06 -13.63 3.56
C ALA A 222 -9.69 -14.00 2.96
N VAL A 223 -9.62 -14.11 1.64
CA VAL A 223 -8.41 -14.53 0.94
C VAL A 223 -7.98 -13.47 -0.04
N VAL A 224 -6.77 -12.96 0.14
CA VAL A 224 -6.14 -12.00 -0.77
C VAL A 224 -5.07 -12.75 -1.56
N SER A 225 -5.29 -12.91 -2.86
CA SER A 225 -4.28 -13.46 -3.77
C SER A 225 -3.65 -12.35 -4.58
N GLY A 226 -2.33 -12.35 -4.70
CA GLY A 226 -1.56 -11.32 -5.38
C GLY A 226 -0.54 -11.88 -6.36
N ARG A 227 -0.28 -11.10 -7.43
CA ARG A 227 0.86 -11.29 -8.34
C ARG A 227 1.66 -10.01 -8.31
N THR A 228 2.91 -10.10 -7.87
CA THR A 228 3.77 -8.93 -7.66
C THR A 228 4.88 -8.88 -8.70
N TYR A 229 5.14 -7.68 -9.20
CA TYR A 229 6.05 -7.42 -10.31
C TYR A 229 7.10 -6.38 -9.90
N ASN A 230 8.32 -6.59 -10.40
CA ASN A 230 9.43 -5.65 -10.23
C ASN A 230 9.43 -4.54 -11.31
N ALA A 231 10.44 -3.68 -11.29
CA ALA A 231 10.59 -2.57 -12.23
C ALA A 231 10.78 -3.02 -13.70
N GLU A 232 11.29 -4.24 -13.92
CA GLU A 232 11.44 -4.84 -15.25
C GLU A 232 10.15 -5.51 -15.75
N GLY A 233 9.07 -5.48 -14.94
CA GLY A 233 7.81 -6.15 -15.27
C GLY A 233 7.84 -7.66 -15.09
N ILE A 234 8.85 -8.20 -14.38
CA ILE A 234 8.96 -9.62 -14.07
C ILE A 234 8.08 -9.94 -12.87
N GLN A 235 7.18 -10.93 -13.02
CA GLN A 235 6.45 -11.47 -11.89
C GLN A 235 7.40 -12.29 -11.03
N PHE A 236 7.78 -11.79 -9.87
CA PHE A 236 8.69 -12.48 -8.96
C PHE A 236 7.99 -13.20 -7.81
N GLU A 237 6.72 -12.85 -7.54
CA GLU A 237 5.95 -13.43 -6.44
C GLU A 237 4.51 -13.74 -6.86
N TYR A 238 4.00 -14.83 -6.34
CA TYR A 238 2.58 -15.09 -6.13
C TYR A 238 2.34 -15.25 -4.65
N THR A 239 1.39 -14.51 -4.11
CA THR A 239 0.97 -14.61 -2.70
C THR A 239 -0.48 -15.01 -2.57
N GLN A 240 -0.81 -15.72 -1.49
CA GLN A 240 -2.16 -15.96 -1.01
C GLN A 240 -2.16 -15.79 0.50
N SER A 241 -2.71 -14.65 0.97
CA SER A 241 -2.89 -14.37 2.39
C SER A 241 -4.32 -14.73 2.79
N ARG A 242 -4.43 -15.65 3.73
CA ARG A 242 -5.70 -16.24 4.20
C ARG A 242 -5.96 -15.70 5.61
N HIS A 243 -6.91 -14.76 5.69
CA HIS A 243 -7.17 -13.98 6.91
C HIS A 243 -8.37 -14.51 7.68
N HIS A 244 -8.24 -14.53 9.00
CA HIS A 244 -9.37 -14.73 9.90
C HIS A 244 -10.42 -13.64 9.69
N PRO A 245 -11.72 -13.96 9.52
CA PRO A 245 -12.74 -12.98 9.09
C PRO A 245 -12.91 -11.80 10.05
N GLU A 246 -12.81 -12.05 11.36
CA GLU A 246 -12.99 -11.03 12.39
C GLU A 246 -11.92 -9.92 12.35
N TYR A 247 -10.74 -10.24 11.80
CA TYR A 247 -9.58 -9.34 11.74
C TYR A 247 -9.25 -8.90 10.32
N PHE A 248 -10.21 -9.02 9.40
CA PHE A 248 -10.04 -8.60 8.03
C PHE A 248 -10.98 -7.45 7.71
N CYS A 249 -10.41 -6.30 7.38
CA CYS A 249 -11.11 -5.18 6.79
C CYS A 249 -10.45 -4.80 5.47
N PHE A 250 -11.24 -4.48 4.47
CA PHE A 250 -10.80 -3.88 3.23
C PHE A 250 -11.57 -2.59 3.02
N GLU A 251 -10.83 -1.48 2.95
CA GLU A 251 -11.37 -0.17 2.66
C GLU A 251 -10.74 0.37 1.37
N ASP A 252 -11.56 0.90 0.48
CA ASP A 252 -11.14 1.50 -0.79
C ASP A 252 -11.97 2.75 -1.07
N THR A 253 -11.34 3.77 -1.64
CA THR A 253 -12.01 4.99 -2.05
C THR A 253 -12.27 4.98 -3.56
N ALA A 254 -13.52 4.69 -3.94
CA ALA A 254 -13.92 4.67 -5.33
C ALA A 254 -14.28 6.08 -5.85
N VAL A 255 -13.57 6.55 -6.87
CA VAL A 255 -13.86 7.82 -7.53
C VAL A 255 -14.66 7.58 -8.81
N ARG A 256 -15.83 8.22 -8.93
CA ARG A 256 -16.64 8.15 -10.16
C ARG A 256 -15.99 8.98 -11.25
N ARG A 257 -15.41 8.31 -12.26
CA ARG A 257 -14.95 8.98 -13.49
C ARG A 257 -16.17 9.24 -14.39
N ASN A 258 -16.42 10.51 -14.70
CA ASN A 258 -17.43 10.84 -15.73
C ASN A 258 -16.91 10.34 -17.08
N VAL A 259 -17.45 9.21 -17.55
CA VAL A 259 -17.28 8.78 -18.94
C VAL A 259 -18.15 9.71 -19.78
N ARG A 260 -17.51 10.66 -20.47
CA ARG A 260 -18.16 11.45 -21.53
C ARG A 260 -18.04 10.70 -22.84
#